data_c4b3aa2b6850f1ed89f44ddcd4830da8
#
_entry.id   c4b3aa2b6850f1ed89f44ddcd4830da8
#
_cell.length_a   1.000
_cell.length_b   1.000
_cell.length_c   1.000
_cell.angle_alpha   90.00
_cell.angle_beta   90.00
_cell.angle_gamma   90.00
#
_symmetry.space_group_name_H-M   'P 1'
#
loop_
_entity.id
_entity.type
_entity.pdbx_description
1 polymer ?
#
loop_
_entity_poly.entity_id
_entity_poly.type
_entity_poly.pdbx_seq_one_letter_code
_entity_poly.pdbx_strand_id
1 'polypeptide(L)'
;MNLNQLQKDYLNSLLQYKNIKIEQIKNSLVKEYIEPVYSSSSLFTTDFDIYQICQIFTPNFNDNERKKAGITFTPLNLVEFMYHDVLDYSEEKLLSSKIADLAVGNGAFFVALVLYLKKKDINFSVVKFIENNLFGYDIKEENIEAIKLVLSLLAIYYDEDVERINFNIYNKDAIDFYLENKDNSIFDIIVGNPPYVKQQNIDKKYRIKLERNFSTISSNYNLYYAFIEMATNLIGKEGKVLLLVPNYLLKIKSAIQLRRYLLAQNLIEKIIDFKYFKLFDNIDTYSMILQLSKNSNDFIFKTANNCSLLDLEKSAWQKMNLSEVENVDSINLTNEIEKKLINHVIFQPHMMDISTGIATQKDKLYLIDEIVELNKETKFFKIIDNIKYEIEPKLIKKIIKGSGASKSSQTKEQYIIFPYETDGSDNVNLIPPYIMEKEFPLTYHYFQTNKEYFFERSCNLSDSDWYKYGRTQALTKDNPKIIFPTNSNRPQFKYFSEKALFYNGYAIFGIKNSTISEKEMIAISIILNSDLVDIFINLTSYFIGGGYLSYQKKYIEKFRLPYLTEENINKLFQLSDSLDKDALNRYVFELYHLDYNDYANYLKISN
;
A
#
# COMPACT_ATOMS: atom_id res chain seq x y z
N MET A 1 2.03 34.06 -5.67
CA MET A 1 0.80 33.23 -5.91
C MET A 1 -0.35 34.12 -6.33
N ASN A 2 -1.08 33.84 -7.43
CA ASN A 2 -2.32 34.55 -7.77
C ASN A 2 -3.50 33.78 -7.17
N LEU A 3 -4.28 34.43 -6.29
CA LEU A 3 -5.44 33.79 -5.68
C LEU A 3 -6.54 33.51 -6.70
N ASN A 4 -7.08 32.31 -6.69
CA ASN A 4 -8.28 31.95 -7.45
C ASN A 4 -9.55 32.50 -6.75
N GLN A 5 -10.72 32.39 -7.40
CA GLN A 5 -11.96 32.95 -6.86
C GLN A 5 -12.34 32.36 -5.50
N LEU A 6 -12.21 31.03 -5.32
CA LEU A 6 -12.51 30.36 -4.04
C LEU A 6 -11.64 30.88 -2.88
N GLN A 7 -10.35 31.10 -3.12
CA GLN A 7 -9.42 31.64 -2.13
C GLN A 7 -9.78 33.09 -1.75
N LYS A 8 -10.19 33.88 -2.74
CA LYS A 8 -10.67 35.26 -2.52
C LYS A 8 -11.95 35.30 -1.70
N ASP A 9 -12.91 34.43 -2.02
CA ASP A 9 -14.18 34.35 -1.30
C ASP A 9 -13.97 33.91 0.15
N TYR A 10 -13.09 32.93 0.38
CA TYR A 10 -12.73 32.49 1.72
C TYR A 10 -12.07 33.60 2.55
N LEU A 11 -11.16 34.34 1.94
CA LEU A 11 -10.51 35.47 2.58
C LEU A 11 -11.52 36.54 3.00
N ASN A 12 -12.44 36.90 2.12
CA ASN A 12 -13.52 37.83 2.42
C ASN A 12 -14.42 37.32 3.56
N SER A 13 -14.75 36.02 3.58
CA SER A 13 -15.55 35.41 4.63
C SER A 13 -14.83 35.47 6.00
N LEU A 14 -13.50 35.26 6.03
CA LEU A 14 -12.70 35.43 7.24
C LEU A 14 -12.75 36.86 7.78
N LEU A 15 -12.58 37.86 6.89
CA LEU A 15 -12.60 39.27 7.28
C LEU A 15 -13.96 39.70 7.80
N GLN A 16 -15.05 39.24 7.14
CA GLN A 16 -16.41 39.48 7.63
C GLN A 16 -16.66 38.82 8.99
N TYR A 17 -16.25 37.55 9.14
CA TYR A 17 -16.36 36.82 10.41
C TYR A 17 -15.66 37.56 11.55
N LYS A 18 -14.48 38.15 11.30
CA LYS A 18 -13.69 38.91 12.26
C LYS A 18 -14.12 40.39 12.36
N ASN A 19 -15.07 40.85 11.53
CA ASN A 19 -15.47 42.25 11.42
C ASN A 19 -14.29 43.21 11.17
N ILE A 20 -13.34 42.78 10.34
CA ILE A 20 -12.14 43.54 9.96
C ILE A 20 -12.33 44.15 8.59
N LYS A 21 -12.14 45.47 8.48
CA LYS A 21 -12.06 46.15 7.18
C LYS A 21 -10.65 45.98 6.60
N ILE A 22 -10.53 45.90 5.30
CA ILE A 22 -9.26 45.68 4.60
C ILE A 22 -8.22 46.75 4.95
N GLU A 23 -8.65 48.00 5.01
CA GLU A 23 -7.75 49.11 5.35
C GLU A 23 -7.16 48.96 6.76
N GLN A 24 -7.77 48.16 7.61
CA GLN A 24 -7.34 47.93 9.00
C GLN A 24 -6.32 46.77 9.12
N ILE A 25 -6.19 45.91 8.09
CA ILE A 25 -5.21 44.84 8.12
C ILE A 25 -3.80 45.42 8.22
N LYS A 26 -3.01 44.92 9.14
CA LYS A 26 -1.61 45.32 9.34
C LYS A 26 -0.66 44.42 8.57
N ASN A 27 -0.95 43.11 8.48
CA ASN A 27 -0.07 42.11 7.88
C ASN A 27 0.23 42.41 6.40
N SER A 28 1.50 42.69 6.10
CA SER A 28 1.96 43.12 4.78
C SER A 28 1.78 42.01 3.74
N LEU A 29 2.00 40.75 4.10
CA LEU A 29 1.84 39.59 3.20
C LEU A 29 0.37 39.42 2.82
N VAL A 30 -0.54 39.50 3.78
CA VAL A 30 -1.99 39.39 3.52
C VAL A 30 -2.47 40.56 2.66
N LYS A 31 -1.98 41.77 2.88
CA LYS A 31 -2.28 42.95 2.05
C LYS A 31 -1.92 42.71 0.56
N GLU A 32 -0.73 42.20 0.31
CA GLU A 32 -0.25 41.92 -1.05
C GLU A 32 -1.22 41.02 -1.83
N TYR A 33 -1.84 40.05 -1.17
CA TYR A 33 -2.80 39.13 -1.79
C TYR A 33 -4.23 39.69 -1.88
N ILE A 34 -4.61 40.65 -1.02
CA ILE A 34 -5.94 41.24 -0.96
C ILE A 34 -6.09 42.40 -1.95
N GLU A 35 -5.11 43.26 -2.13
CA GLU A 35 -5.18 44.47 -2.96
C GLU A 35 -5.67 44.21 -4.40
N PRO A 36 -5.26 43.12 -5.08
CA PRO A 36 -5.78 42.80 -6.42
C PRO A 36 -7.24 42.34 -6.44
N VAL A 37 -7.83 41.98 -5.29
CA VAL A 37 -9.16 41.35 -5.19
C VAL A 37 -10.29 42.37 -5.25
N TYR A 38 -10.05 43.63 -4.85
CA TYR A 38 -11.07 44.64 -4.59
C TYR A 38 -11.66 45.34 -5.84
N SER A 39 -11.19 45.00 -7.01
CA SER A 39 -11.79 45.51 -8.26
C SER A 39 -13.03 44.75 -8.75
N SER A 40 -13.43 43.67 -8.08
CA SER A 40 -14.60 42.86 -8.48
C SER A 40 -15.47 42.53 -7.25
N SER A 41 -16.52 43.33 -7.06
CA SER A 41 -17.56 43.10 -6.05
C SER A 41 -18.47 41.94 -6.43
N SER A 42 -18.41 40.82 -5.67
CA SER A 42 -19.54 39.89 -5.58
C SER A 42 -19.67 39.43 -4.11
N LEU A 43 -20.78 39.84 -3.50
CA LEU A 43 -21.23 39.40 -2.18
C LEU A 43 -21.70 37.95 -2.26
N PHE A 44 -20.87 37.03 -1.86
CA PHE A 44 -21.30 35.66 -1.51
C PHE A 44 -20.94 35.40 -0.07
N THR A 45 -21.94 35.24 0.79
CA THR A 45 -21.82 34.77 2.16
C THR A 45 -21.62 33.27 2.12
N THR A 46 -20.39 32.79 2.14
CA THR A 46 -20.08 31.41 2.52
C THR A 46 -19.87 31.37 4.03
N ASP A 47 -20.44 30.38 4.72
CA ASP A 47 -20.15 30.15 6.12
C ASP A 47 -18.65 29.95 6.29
N PHE A 48 -18.01 30.77 7.14
CA PHE A 48 -16.57 30.66 7.36
C PHE A 48 -16.24 29.48 8.26
N ASP A 49 -15.39 28.58 7.76
CA ASP A 49 -14.87 27.42 8.52
C ASP A 49 -13.35 27.40 8.48
N ILE A 50 -12.71 27.63 9.61
CA ILE A 50 -11.23 27.64 9.76
C ILE A 50 -10.60 26.30 9.39
N TYR A 51 -11.34 25.18 9.48
CA TYR A 51 -10.86 23.85 9.12
C TYR A 51 -10.64 23.66 7.62
N GLN A 52 -11.19 24.52 6.78
CA GLN A 52 -11.00 24.48 5.33
C GLN A 52 -9.76 25.27 4.86
N ILE A 53 -9.11 26.05 5.73
CA ILE A 53 -8.03 26.97 5.34
C ILE A 53 -6.90 26.28 4.57
N CYS A 54 -6.40 25.15 5.06
CA CYS A 54 -5.32 24.42 4.40
C CYS A 54 -5.75 23.85 3.04
N GLN A 55 -6.99 23.37 2.92
CA GLN A 55 -7.53 22.82 1.68
C GLN A 55 -7.69 23.91 0.62
N ILE A 56 -8.24 25.05 0.98
CA ILE A 56 -8.51 26.17 0.08
C ILE A 56 -7.22 26.80 -0.46
N PHE A 57 -6.20 26.95 0.39
CA PHE A 57 -4.92 27.54 -0.04
C PHE A 57 -3.90 26.50 -0.53
N THR A 58 -4.27 25.23 -0.65
CA THR A 58 -3.42 24.23 -1.31
C THR A 58 -3.19 24.60 -2.79
N PRO A 59 -1.95 24.70 -3.25
CA PRO A 59 -1.66 24.95 -4.66
C PRO A 59 -2.28 23.91 -5.60
N ASN A 60 -2.79 24.35 -6.74
CA ASN A 60 -3.37 23.47 -7.74
C ASN A 60 -2.30 22.70 -8.49
N PHE A 61 -2.16 21.41 -8.17
CA PHE A 61 -1.35 20.47 -8.93
C PHE A 61 -2.27 19.58 -9.76
N ASN A 62 -1.86 19.28 -11.01
CA ASN A 62 -2.58 18.29 -11.81
C ASN A 62 -2.36 16.86 -11.24
N ASP A 63 -3.23 15.91 -11.60
CA ASP A 63 -3.19 14.54 -11.06
C ASP A 63 -1.86 13.82 -11.32
N ASN A 64 -1.19 14.11 -12.43
CA ASN A 64 0.11 13.54 -12.76
C ASN A 64 1.22 14.10 -11.87
N GLU A 65 1.18 15.40 -11.58
CA GLU A 65 2.12 16.06 -10.67
C GLU A 65 1.93 15.57 -9.24
N ARG A 66 0.67 15.47 -8.77
CA ARG A 66 0.34 14.92 -7.46
C ARG A 66 0.88 13.49 -7.30
N LYS A 67 0.62 12.62 -8.28
CA LYS A 67 1.10 11.22 -8.25
C LYS A 67 2.63 11.12 -8.33
N LYS A 68 3.29 11.94 -9.15
CA LYS A 68 4.76 11.92 -9.27
C LYS A 68 5.46 12.44 -8.02
N ALA A 69 4.93 13.49 -7.40
CA ALA A 69 5.52 14.12 -6.22
C ALA A 69 5.05 13.49 -4.90
N GLY A 70 4.08 12.56 -4.93
CA GLY A 70 3.53 11.93 -3.73
C GLY A 70 2.78 12.92 -2.81
N ILE A 71 2.17 13.97 -3.39
CA ILE A 71 1.50 15.03 -2.64
C ILE A 71 0.12 14.55 -2.20
N THR A 72 -0.12 14.60 -0.89
CA THR A 72 -1.39 14.21 -0.26
C THR A 72 -1.83 15.30 0.71
N PHE A 73 -3.08 15.75 0.59
CA PHE A 73 -3.68 16.65 1.58
C PHE A 73 -4.02 15.85 2.85
N THR A 74 -3.57 16.34 4.01
CA THR A 74 -3.87 15.73 5.31
C THR A 74 -5.01 16.47 6.00
N PRO A 75 -6.16 15.82 6.30
CA PRO A 75 -7.28 16.46 6.97
C PRO A 75 -6.91 16.96 8.38
N LEU A 76 -7.31 18.18 8.73
CA LEU A 76 -6.95 18.80 10.02
C LEU A 76 -7.47 18.01 11.22
N ASN A 77 -8.67 17.45 11.16
CA ASN A 77 -9.22 16.61 12.23
C ASN A 77 -8.40 15.36 12.51
N LEU A 78 -7.80 14.75 11.48
CA LEU A 78 -6.87 13.63 11.65
C LEU A 78 -5.59 14.09 12.37
N VAL A 79 -5.06 15.24 11.99
CA VAL A 79 -3.84 15.77 12.62
C VAL A 79 -4.11 16.21 14.06
N GLU A 80 -5.25 16.81 14.37
CA GLU A 80 -5.66 17.10 15.76
C GLU A 80 -5.74 15.82 16.59
N PHE A 81 -6.35 14.74 16.04
CA PHE A 81 -6.36 13.43 16.68
C PHE A 81 -4.93 12.92 16.95
N MET A 82 -3.99 13.13 16.02
CA MET A 82 -2.59 12.74 16.22
C MET A 82 -1.95 13.48 17.41
N TYR A 83 -2.25 14.76 17.59
CA TYR A 83 -1.74 15.54 18.74
C TYR A 83 -2.42 15.14 20.05
N HIS A 84 -3.72 14.92 20.03
CA HIS A 84 -4.49 14.61 21.22
C HIS A 84 -4.23 13.20 21.77
N ASP A 85 -4.28 12.18 20.90
CA ASP A 85 -4.31 10.77 21.32
C ASP A 85 -2.97 10.05 21.19
N VAL A 86 -2.08 10.54 20.34
CA VAL A 86 -0.84 9.83 20.03
C VAL A 86 0.37 10.53 20.63
N LEU A 87 0.52 11.84 20.43
CA LEU A 87 1.67 12.60 20.93
C LEU A 87 1.51 12.86 22.43
N ASP A 88 2.19 12.06 23.24
CA ASP A 88 2.11 12.13 24.70
C ASP A 88 3.00 13.25 25.28
N TYR A 89 2.63 14.49 24.98
CA TYR A 89 3.25 15.69 25.51
C TYR A 89 2.20 16.61 26.12
N SER A 90 2.54 17.24 27.27
CA SER A 90 1.71 18.32 27.82
C SER A 90 1.72 19.52 26.87
N GLU A 91 0.68 20.33 26.97
CA GLU A 91 0.53 21.56 26.20
C GLU A 91 1.70 22.55 26.48
N GLU A 92 2.17 22.65 27.73
CA GLU A 92 3.33 23.46 28.12
C GLU A 92 4.60 22.96 27.40
N LYS A 93 4.78 21.66 27.29
CA LYS A 93 5.90 21.08 26.56
C LYS A 93 5.81 21.39 25.08
N LEU A 94 4.61 21.32 24.47
CA LEU A 94 4.40 21.70 23.07
C LEU A 94 4.74 23.18 22.82
N LEU A 95 4.32 24.08 23.71
CA LEU A 95 4.60 25.51 23.61
C LEU A 95 6.08 25.89 23.77
N SER A 96 6.87 25.04 24.43
CA SER A 96 8.31 25.25 24.62
C SER A 96 9.19 24.51 23.61
N SER A 97 8.59 23.61 22.77
CA SER A 97 9.32 22.74 21.84
C SER A 97 9.58 23.40 20.50
N LYS A 98 10.71 23.06 19.87
CA LYS A 98 10.97 23.31 18.45
C LYS A 98 10.35 22.19 17.63
N ILE A 99 9.35 22.52 16.83
CA ILE A 99 8.52 21.58 16.08
C ILE A 99 8.78 21.75 14.59
N ALA A 100 9.22 20.68 13.92
CA ALA A 100 9.53 20.73 12.51
C ALA A 100 8.61 19.85 11.67
N ASP A 101 8.32 20.30 10.44
CA ASP A 101 7.77 19.48 9.36
C ASP A 101 8.74 19.53 8.17
N LEU A 102 9.28 18.36 7.81
CA LEU A 102 10.32 18.22 6.80
C LEU A 102 9.77 18.13 5.37
N ALA A 103 8.44 18.15 5.21
CA ALA A 103 7.72 18.22 3.93
C ALA A 103 6.40 18.96 4.16
N VAL A 104 6.49 20.23 4.57
CA VAL A 104 5.41 20.98 5.21
C VAL A 104 4.15 21.16 4.34
N GLY A 105 4.28 21.07 3.02
CA GLY A 105 3.15 21.13 2.08
C GLY A 105 2.26 22.35 2.30
N ASN A 106 0.97 22.11 2.57
CA ASN A 106 -0.02 23.16 2.87
C ASN A 106 -0.08 23.58 4.34
N GLY A 107 0.79 23.06 5.19
CA GLY A 107 0.88 23.44 6.61
C GLY A 107 -0.13 22.81 7.55
N ALA A 108 -0.81 21.74 7.13
CA ALA A 108 -1.88 21.11 7.91
C ALA A 108 -1.44 20.73 9.34
N PHE A 109 -0.21 20.25 9.53
CA PHE A 109 0.30 19.90 10.85
C PHE A 109 0.45 21.12 11.76
N PHE A 110 0.92 22.24 11.23
CA PHE A 110 1.09 23.46 12.04
C PHE A 110 -0.26 24.13 12.37
N VAL A 111 -1.16 24.18 11.39
CA VAL A 111 -2.50 24.74 11.61
C VAL A 111 -3.26 23.91 12.65
N ALA A 112 -3.29 22.58 12.49
CA ALA A 112 -3.97 21.70 13.43
C ALA A 112 -3.39 21.79 14.85
N LEU A 113 -2.07 22.00 15.00
CA LEU A 113 -1.43 22.19 16.31
C LEU A 113 -1.91 23.47 16.98
N VAL A 114 -1.94 24.60 16.26
CA VAL A 114 -2.45 25.86 16.80
C VAL A 114 -3.93 25.74 17.18
N LEU A 115 -4.76 25.12 16.32
CA LEU A 115 -6.17 24.89 16.61
C LEU A 115 -6.36 24.01 17.85
N TYR A 116 -5.59 22.92 17.97
CA TYR A 116 -5.60 22.04 19.13
C TYR A 116 -5.28 22.78 20.44
N LEU A 117 -4.16 23.55 20.45
CA LEU A 117 -3.75 24.31 21.64
C LEU A 117 -4.77 25.40 22.03
N LYS A 118 -5.36 26.08 21.05
CA LYS A 118 -6.39 27.11 21.30
C LYS A 118 -7.72 26.50 21.81
N LYS A 119 -8.10 25.30 21.36
CA LYS A 119 -9.27 24.60 21.91
C LYS A 119 -9.13 24.18 23.37
N LYS A 120 -7.90 24.05 23.85
CA LYS A 120 -7.59 23.78 25.26
C LYS A 120 -7.58 25.02 26.13
N ASP A 121 -8.11 26.14 25.64
CA ASP A 121 -8.14 27.47 26.33
C ASP A 121 -6.75 27.96 26.81
N ILE A 122 -5.70 27.51 26.12
CA ILE A 122 -4.34 27.89 26.49
C ILE A 122 -4.04 29.30 25.99
N ASN A 123 -3.69 30.18 26.89
CA ASN A 123 -3.32 31.55 26.56
C ASN A 123 -1.88 31.61 26.06
N PHE A 124 -1.69 31.76 24.76
CA PHE A 124 -0.39 31.99 24.12
C PHE A 124 -0.54 32.87 22.87
N SER A 125 0.53 33.56 22.50
CA SER A 125 0.57 34.29 21.23
C SER A 125 0.83 33.35 20.07
N VAL A 126 -0.10 33.32 19.10
CA VAL A 126 0.02 32.54 17.88
C VAL A 126 1.21 33.01 17.04
N VAL A 127 1.41 34.33 16.94
CA VAL A 127 2.54 34.91 16.21
C VAL A 127 3.87 34.46 16.81
N LYS A 128 4.04 34.62 18.13
CA LYS A 128 5.28 34.20 18.81
C LYS A 128 5.52 32.71 18.72
N PHE A 129 4.45 31.90 18.75
CA PHE A 129 4.55 30.45 18.57
C PHE A 129 5.01 30.09 17.15
N ILE A 130 4.47 30.76 16.14
CA ILE A 130 4.92 30.59 14.75
C ILE A 130 6.41 30.94 14.61
N GLU A 131 6.84 32.08 15.16
CA GLU A 131 8.21 32.58 15.02
C GLU A 131 9.25 31.74 15.76
N ASN A 132 8.92 31.22 16.94
CA ASN A 132 9.90 30.58 17.81
C ASN A 132 9.88 29.04 17.75
N ASN A 133 8.74 28.46 17.43
CA ASN A 133 8.50 27.04 17.61
C ASN A 133 8.32 26.24 16.31
N LEU A 134 7.84 26.86 15.22
CA LEU A 134 7.49 26.15 13.99
C LEU A 134 8.58 26.26 12.91
N PHE A 135 9.07 25.12 12.41
CA PHE A 135 10.12 25.02 11.40
C PHE A 135 9.64 24.18 10.22
N GLY A 136 9.52 24.74 9.03
CA GLY A 136 8.99 24.05 7.85
C GLY A 136 9.98 24.01 6.69
N TYR A 137 10.00 22.87 5.97
CA TYR A 137 10.81 22.69 4.78
C TYR A 137 9.94 22.14 3.66
N ASP A 138 10.10 22.68 2.45
CA ASP A 138 9.51 22.13 1.23
C ASP A 138 10.37 22.51 0.02
N ILE A 139 10.40 21.63 -0.98
CA ILE A 139 11.13 21.85 -2.24
C ILE A 139 10.38 22.78 -3.20
N LYS A 140 9.06 22.97 -2.97
CA LYS A 140 8.19 23.78 -3.83
C LYS A 140 7.96 25.15 -3.22
N GLU A 141 8.32 26.18 -3.97
CA GLU A 141 8.16 27.57 -3.55
C GLU A 141 6.69 27.92 -3.33
N GLU A 142 5.80 27.40 -4.17
CA GLU A 142 4.35 27.63 -4.09
C GLU A 142 3.77 27.13 -2.75
N ASN A 143 4.29 26.02 -2.21
CA ASN A 143 3.91 25.51 -0.89
C ASN A 143 4.39 26.47 0.22
N ILE A 144 5.61 27.01 0.10
CA ILE A 144 6.17 27.96 1.06
C ILE A 144 5.38 29.27 1.09
N GLU A 145 4.99 29.80 -0.06
CA GLU A 145 4.13 30.98 -0.13
C GLU A 145 2.75 30.70 0.49
N ALA A 146 2.14 29.58 0.12
CA ALA A 146 0.82 29.19 0.62
C ALA A 146 0.79 29.05 2.15
N ILE A 147 1.75 28.35 2.76
CA ILE A 147 1.77 28.16 4.20
C ILE A 147 2.02 29.46 4.97
N LYS A 148 2.91 30.34 4.47
CA LYS A 148 3.13 31.65 5.11
C LYS A 148 1.85 32.48 5.11
N LEU A 149 1.10 32.47 4.01
CA LEU A 149 -0.21 33.12 3.93
C LEU A 149 -1.21 32.49 4.91
N VAL A 150 -1.33 31.15 4.91
CA VAL A 150 -2.23 30.40 5.81
C VAL A 150 -1.94 30.72 7.28
N LEU A 151 -0.66 30.71 7.70
CA LEU A 151 -0.28 31.02 9.08
C LEU A 151 -0.53 32.50 9.43
N SER A 152 -0.37 33.43 8.48
CA SER A 152 -0.75 34.84 8.68
C SER A 152 -2.26 35.01 8.89
N LEU A 153 -3.07 34.31 8.09
CA LEU A 153 -4.53 34.30 8.24
C LEU A 153 -4.97 33.66 9.56
N LEU A 154 -4.28 32.61 10.00
CA LEU A 154 -4.53 31.98 11.28
C LEU A 154 -4.23 32.91 12.46
N ALA A 155 -3.16 33.72 12.39
CA ALA A 155 -2.85 34.74 13.37
C ALA A 155 -3.95 35.83 13.42
N ILE A 156 -4.42 36.33 12.27
CA ILE A 156 -5.55 37.26 12.17
C ILE A 156 -6.83 36.65 12.76
N TYR A 157 -7.10 35.38 12.49
CA TYR A 157 -8.26 34.65 13.05
C TYR A 157 -8.25 34.67 14.59
N TYR A 158 -7.08 34.64 15.22
CA TYR A 158 -6.90 34.73 16.67
C TYR A 158 -6.60 36.17 17.17
N ASP A 159 -6.99 37.17 16.41
CA ASP A 159 -6.87 38.60 16.76
C ASP A 159 -5.41 39.12 16.93
N GLU A 160 -4.46 38.43 16.30
CA GLU A 160 -3.04 38.80 16.29
C GLU A 160 -2.60 39.29 14.90
N ASP A 161 -3.20 40.40 14.44
CA ASP A 161 -2.81 41.04 13.19
C ASP A 161 -1.58 41.93 13.39
N VAL A 162 -0.42 41.41 12.99
CA VAL A 162 0.88 42.12 13.06
C VAL A 162 1.37 42.45 11.66
N GLU A 163 2.18 43.51 11.53
CA GLU A 163 2.70 43.96 10.23
C GLU A 163 3.54 42.87 9.54
N ARG A 164 4.35 42.13 10.31
CA ARG A 164 5.25 41.10 9.79
C ARG A 164 5.39 39.92 10.77
N ILE A 165 5.46 38.71 10.23
CA ILE A 165 5.79 37.49 10.97
C ILE A 165 7.12 36.95 10.44
N ASN A 166 8.04 36.58 11.34
CA ASN A 166 9.35 36.02 10.99
C ASN A 166 9.23 34.48 10.95
N PHE A 167 9.02 33.92 9.76
CA PHE A 167 8.81 32.51 9.58
C PHE A 167 10.13 31.73 9.51
N ASN A 168 10.21 30.60 10.21
CA ASN A 168 11.24 29.58 9.98
C ASN A 168 10.75 28.54 8.95
N ILE A 169 10.29 29.01 7.82
CA ILE A 169 9.72 28.22 6.73
C ILE A 169 10.57 28.44 5.48
N TYR A 170 11.22 27.36 5.00
CA TYR A 170 12.30 27.46 4.02
C TYR A 170 11.98 26.68 2.75
N ASN A 171 12.19 27.29 1.59
CA ASN A 171 12.24 26.60 0.30
C ASN A 171 13.59 25.88 0.19
N LYS A 172 13.64 24.67 0.75
CA LYS A 172 14.86 23.86 0.84
C LYS A 172 14.53 22.38 0.83
N ASP A 173 15.36 21.60 0.13
CA ASP A 173 15.31 20.13 0.21
C ASP A 173 15.71 19.69 1.63
N ALA A 174 14.79 18.99 2.31
CA ALA A 174 15.01 18.49 3.66
C ALA A 174 16.18 17.50 3.75
N ILE A 175 16.45 16.74 2.67
CA ILE A 175 17.60 15.84 2.61
C ILE A 175 18.91 16.67 2.62
N ASP A 176 18.98 17.77 1.87
CA ASP A 176 20.16 18.64 1.90
C ASP A 176 20.32 19.33 3.26
N PHE A 177 19.22 19.82 3.84
CA PHE A 177 19.24 20.34 5.19
C PHE A 177 19.76 19.31 6.21
N TYR A 178 19.29 18.07 6.14
CA TYR A 178 19.77 17.00 7.02
C TYR A 178 21.25 16.71 6.84
N LEU A 179 21.75 16.62 5.60
CA LEU A 179 23.15 16.32 5.32
C LEU A 179 24.10 17.42 5.81
N GLU A 180 23.65 18.68 5.85
CA GLU A 180 24.39 19.80 6.45
C GLU A 180 24.39 19.76 8.00
N ASN A 181 23.44 19.05 8.61
CA ASN A 181 23.18 19.05 10.06
C ASN A 181 23.18 17.64 10.67
N LYS A 182 23.79 16.66 10.03
CA LYS A 182 23.67 15.23 10.32
C LYS A 182 23.99 14.85 11.77
N ASP A 183 24.90 15.59 12.41
CA ASP A 183 25.38 15.30 13.77
C ASP A 183 24.67 16.14 14.86
N ASN A 184 23.65 16.91 14.47
CA ASN A 184 22.98 17.84 15.36
C ASN A 184 21.55 17.40 15.65
N SER A 185 21.21 17.24 16.93
CA SER A 185 19.81 17.15 17.37
C SER A 185 19.23 18.56 17.47
N ILE A 186 18.39 18.94 16.50
CA ILE A 186 17.95 20.33 16.33
C ILE A 186 16.53 20.54 16.84
N PHE A 187 15.68 19.50 16.72
CA PHE A 187 14.25 19.60 17.01
C PHE A 187 13.84 18.72 18.20
N ASP A 188 12.84 19.21 18.92
CA ASP A 188 12.19 18.44 19.99
C ASP A 188 11.12 17.51 19.41
N ILE A 189 10.41 17.98 18.39
CA ILE A 189 9.34 17.23 17.74
C ILE A 189 9.47 17.37 16.22
N ILE A 190 9.34 16.24 15.50
CA ILE A 190 9.18 16.24 14.05
C ILE A 190 7.84 15.61 13.72
N VAL A 191 7.02 16.35 12.99
CA VAL A 191 5.69 15.92 12.54
C VAL A 191 5.63 15.96 11.01
N GLY A 192 4.66 15.28 10.41
CA GLY A 192 4.42 15.44 8.99
C GLY A 192 3.84 14.23 8.29
N ASN A 193 3.61 14.41 7.00
CA ASN A 193 3.24 13.38 6.04
C ASN A 193 4.31 13.37 4.93
N PRO A 194 5.36 12.55 5.04
CA PRO A 194 6.49 12.56 4.11
C PRO A 194 6.07 12.11 2.70
N PRO A 195 6.81 12.50 1.65
CA PRO A 195 6.46 12.20 0.26
C PRO A 195 6.57 10.71 -0.08
N TYR A 196 5.49 10.11 -0.67
CA TYR A 196 5.42 8.69 -1.06
C TYR A 196 5.90 8.47 -2.51
N VAL A 197 7.19 8.68 -2.77
CA VAL A 197 7.79 8.56 -4.10
C VAL A 197 8.58 7.27 -4.22
N LYS A 198 8.18 6.39 -5.16
CA LYS A 198 8.90 5.13 -5.43
C LYS A 198 10.24 5.42 -6.13
N GLN A 199 11.27 4.61 -5.85
CA GLN A 199 12.61 4.71 -6.43
C GLN A 199 12.61 4.95 -7.94
N GLN A 200 11.75 4.26 -8.69
CA GLN A 200 11.67 4.38 -10.15
C GLN A 200 11.27 5.77 -10.65
N ASN A 201 10.61 6.57 -9.80
CA ASN A 201 10.16 7.93 -10.11
C ASN A 201 11.16 9.00 -9.61
N ILE A 202 12.27 8.59 -9.00
CA ILE A 202 13.30 9.47 -8.46
C ILE A 202 14.42 9.59 -9.50
N ASP A 203 14.93 10.79 -9.71
CA ASP A 203 16.07 11.06 -10.60
C ASP A 203 17.31 10.24 -10.20
N LYS A 204 18.10 9.80 -11.18
CA LYS A 204 19.26 8.93 -10.96
C LYS A 204 20.31 9.55 -10.03
N LYS A 205 20.58 10.86 -10.18
CA LYS A 205 21.57 11.56 -9.34
C LYS A 205 21.10 11.64 -7.90
N TYR A 206 19.80 11.90 -7.71
CA TYR A 206 19.19 11.95 -6.38
C TYR A 206 19.15 10.56 -5.73
N ARG A 207 18.89 9.48 -6.49
CA ARG A 207 18.99 8.10 -5.98
C ARG A 207 20.38 7.78 -5.42
N ILE A 208 21.43 8.11 -6.14
CA ILE A 208 22.83 7.90 -5.69
C ILE A 208 23.09 8.67 -4.38
N LYS A 209 22.57 9.88 -4.25
CA LYS A 209 22.66 10.68 -3.01
C LYS A 209 21.98 9.98 -1.83
N LEU A 210 20.77 9.44 -2.02
CA LEU A 210 20.04 8.71 -0.99
C LEU A 210 20.76 7.42 -0.59
N GLU A 211 21.16 6.60 -1.56
CA GLU A 211 21.82 5.30 -1.35
C GLU A 211 23.17 5.42 -0.61
N ARG A 212 23.86 6.56 -0.76
CA ARG A 212 25.13 6.82 -0.06
C ARG A 212 24.97 7.30 1.38
N ASN A 213 23.85 7.90 1.72
CA ASN A 213 23.68 8.63 2.98
C ASN A 213 22.69 8.02 3.96
N PHE A 214 21.86 7.06 3.52
CA PHE A 214 20.81 6.46 4.35
C PHE A 214 20.91 4.94 4.41
N SER A 215 20.87 4.40 5.60
CA SER A 215 20.96 2.96 5.86
C SER A 215 19.65 2.23 5.54
N THR A 216 18.53 2.94 5.57
CA THR A 216 17.18 2.41 5.27
C THR A 216 16.93 2.26 3.78
N ILE A 217 17.78 2.86 2.93
CA ILE A 217 17.64 2.87 1.49
C ILE A 217 18.36 1.66 0.86
N SER A 218 17.57 0.75 0.33
CA SER A 218 18.06 -0.40 -0.45
C SER A 218 17.04 -0.75 -1.52
N SER A 219 17.41 -1.51 -2.53
CA SER A 219 16.61 -1.85 -3.74
C SER A 219 15.08 -1.69 -3.62
N ASN A 220 14.44 -1.02 -4.58
CA ASN A 220 12.99 -0.79 -4.65
C ASN A 220 12.38 0.00 -3.47
N TYR A 221 13.13 0.90 -2.88
CA TYR A 221 12.68 1.73 -1.76
C TYR A 221 11.62 2.77 -2.13
N ASN A 222 11.06 3.39 -1.09
CA ASN A 222 10.23 4.58 -1.18
C ASN A 222 10.93 5.74 -0.45
N LEU A 223 10.78 6.97 -0.94
CA LEU A 223 11.49 8.14 -0.43
C LEU A 223 11.24 8.38 1.08
N TYR A 224 10.02 8.11 1.56
CA TYR A 224 9.71 8.32 2.98
C TYR A 224 10.57 7.47 3.94
N TYR A 225 11.28 6.42 3.47
CA TYR A 225 12.21 5.68 4.32
C TYR A 225 13.37 6.57 4.78
N ALA A 226 13.92 7.38 3.86
CA ALA A 226 14.95 8.37 4.20
C ALA A 226 14.41 9.45 5.14
N PHE A 227 13.15 9.88 4.95
CA PHE A 227 12.51 10.87 5.85
C PHE A 227 12.35 10.34 7.27
N ILE A 228 12.00 9.08 7.45
CA ILE A 228 11.92 8.45 8.78
C ILE A 228 13.31 8.42 9.44
N GLU A 229 14.36 7.95 8.73
CA GLU A 229 15.72 7.92 9.25
C GLU A 229 16.24 9.33 9.59
N MET A 230 16.05 10.28 8.70
CA MET A 230 16.41 11.68 8.90
C MET A 230 15.71 12.27 10.13
N ALA A 231 14.40 12.07 10.26
CA ALA A 231 13.62 12.61 11.37
C ALA A 231 14.12 12.07 12.72
N THR A 232 14.40 10.76 12.81
CA THR A 232 14.93 10.16 14.06
C THR A 232 16.34 10.64 14.41
N ASN A 233 17.15 11.01 13.42
CA ASN A 233 18.49 11.55 13.66
C ASN A 233 18.46 13.03 14.08
N LEU A 234 17.50 13.82 13.60
CA LEU A 234 17.38 15.24 13.91
C LEU A 234 16.73 15.56 15.26
N ILE A 235 16.10 14.59 15.93
CA ILE A 235 15.53 14.77 17.26
C ILE A 235 16.54 14.53 18.38
N GLY A 236 16.38 15.22 19.50
CA GLY A 236 17.11 14.99 20.74
C GLY A 236 16.75 13.66 21.42
N LYS A 237 17.39 13.38 22.57
CA LYS A 237 17.16 12.15 23.34
C LYS A 237 15.71 12.00 23.80
N GLU A 238 15.09 13.11 24.21
CA GLU A 238 13.69 13.18 24.65
C GLU A 238 12.74 13.60 23.53
N GLY A 239 13.26 13.72 22.30
CA GLY A 239 12.48 14.16 21.15
C GLY A 239 11.56 13.05 20.61
N LYS A 240 10.51 13.48 19.93
CA LYS A 240 9.53 12.57 19.29
C LYS A 240 9.35 12.87 17.81
N VAL A 241 9.11 11.82 17.05
CA VAL A 241 8.72 11.90 15.64
C VAL A 241 7.30 11.36 15.52
N LEU A 242 6.40 12.11 14.90
CA LEU A 242 5.00 11.74 14.68
C LEU A 242 4.64 11.88 13.20
N LEU A 243 4.58 10.77 12.49
CA LEU A 243 4.40 10.74 11.05
C LEU A 243 3.16 9.97 10.64
N LEU A 244 2.54 10.46 9.57
CA LEU A 244 1.55 9.68 8.82
C LEU A 244 2.26 9.00 7.66
N VAL A 245 2.28 7.66 7.63
CA VAL A 245 3.03 6.87 6.64
C VAL A 245 2.23 5.69 6.13
N PRO A 246 2.57 5.12 4.95
CA PRO A 246 1.90 3.92 4.45
C PRO A 246 2.08 2.71 5.38
N ASN A 247 0.97 2.03 5.72
CA ASN A 247 1.00 0.89 6.65
C ASN A 247 1.67 -0.36 6.08
N TYR A 248 1.77 -0.49 4.75
CA TYR A 248 2.46 -1.62 4.14
C TYR A 248 3.96 -1.70 4.48
N LEU A 249 4.56 -0.62 5.03
CA LEU A 249 5.94 -0.66 5.54
C LEU A 249 6.13 -1.77 6.59
N LEU A 250 5.06 -2.13 7.32
CA LEU A 250 5.12 -3.20 8.33
C LEU A 250 5.38 -4.60 7.71
N LYS A 251 5.04 -4.79 6.43
CA LYS A 251 4.99 -6.14 5.80
C LYS A 251 5.68 -6.24 4.44
N ILE A 252 5.90 -5.13 3.72
CA ILE A 252 6.48 -5.18 2.38
C ILE A 252 7.97 -5.49 2.41
N LYS A 253 8.45 -6.33 1.46
CA LYS A 253 9.86 -6.73 1.39
C LYS A 253 10.82 -5.55 1.22
N SER A 254 10.44 -4.54 0.43
CA SER A 254 11.28 -3.37 0.19
C SER A 254 11.55 -2.52 1.45
N ALA A 255 10.73 -2.63 2.50
CA ALA A 255 10.91 -1.91 3.76
C ALA A 255 11.71 -2.70 4.83
N ILE A 256 12.35 -3.82 4.47
CA ILE A 256 13.08 -4.67 5.43
C ILE A 256 14.22 -3.91 6.11
N GLN A 257 14.96 -3.07 5.40
CA GLN A 257 16.05 -2.28 5.98
C GLN A 257 15.51 -1.19 6.92
N LEU A 258 14.39 -0.55 6.57
CA LEU A 258 13.73 0.40 7.46
C LEU A 258 13.26 -0.31 8.76
N ARG A 259 12.64 -1.49 8.67
CA ARG A 259 12.24 -2.23 9.88
C ARG A 259 13.44 -2.63 10.74
N ARG A 260 14.53 -3.09 10.12
CA ARG A 260 15.79 -3.37 10.84
C ARG A 260 16.31 -2.15 11.58
N TYR A 261 16.33 -1.00 10.91
CA TYR A 261 16.76 0.26 11.49
C TYR A 261 15.90 0.63 12.71
N LEU A 262 14.56 0.60 12.55
CA LEU A 262 13.64 0.94 13.63
C LEU A 262 13.74 0.01 14.85
N LEU A 263 13.87 -1.30 14.59
CA LEU A 263 13.95 -2.31 15.64
C LEU A 263 15.33 -2.31 16.33
N ALA A 264 16.42 -2.24 15.56
CA ALA A 264 17.78 -2.28 16.12
C ALA A 264 18.10 -1.07 17.02
N GLN A 265 17.45 0.07 16.79
CA GLN A 265 17.62 1.27 17.58
C GLN A 265 16.48 1.50 18.60
N ASN A 266 15.55 0.55 18.74
CA ASN A 266 14.42 0.63 19.67
C ASN A 266 13.64 1.96 19.52
N LEU A 267 13.25 2.31 18.28
CA LEU A 267 12.66 3.62 17.97
C LEU A 267 11.13 3.63 18.02
N ILE A 268 10.46 2.50 17.83
CA ILE A 268 9.00 2.47 17.75
C ILE A 268 8.40 2.69 19.14
N GLU A 269 7.57 3.71 19.29
CA GLU A 269 6.86 4.01 20.54
C GLU A 269 5.36 3.72 20.44
N LYS A 270 4.70 4.24 19.39
CA LYS A 270 3.26 4.01 19.18
C LYS A 270 2.95 3.79 17.69
N ILE A 271 1.98 2.93 17.41
CA ILE A 271 1.45 2.71 16.07
C ILE A 271 -0.09 2.73 16.13
N ILE A 272 -0.72 3.47 15.21
CA ILE A 272 -2.14 3.29 14.88
C ILE A 272 -2.21 2.86 13.42
N ASP A 273 -2.58 1.60 13.18
CA ASP A 273 -2.76 1.06 11.84
C ASP A 273 -4.23 1.14 11.42
N PHE A 274 -4.53 1.97 10.41
CA PHE A 274 -5.87 2.13 9.86
C PHE A 274 -6.30 0.98 8.94
N LYS A 275 -5.48 -0.09 8.84
CA LYS A 275 -5.77 -1.26 8.00
C LYS A 275 -6.14 -0.86 6.57
N TYR A 276 -7.38 -1.13 6.15
CA TYR A 276 -7.93 -0.78 4.83
C TYR A 276 -8.83 0.47 4.85
N PHE A 277 -8.97 1.14 6.00
CA PHE A 277 -9.72 2.38 6.07
C PHE A 277 -8.99 3.48 5.29
N LYS A 278 -9.70 4.07 4.32
CA LYS A 278 -9.16 5.17 3.52
C LYS A 278 -9.27 6.47 4.29
N LEU A 279 -8.13 7.02 4.66
CA LEU A 279 -8.04 8.37 5.25
C LEU A 279 -8.16 9.47 4.18
N PHE A 280 -8.00 9.13 2.91
CA PHE A 280 -7.95 10.04 1.77
C PHE A 280 -8.83 9.55 0.64
N ASP A 281 -9.73 10.40 0.13
CA ASP A 281 -10.71 10.02 -0.90
C ASP A 281 -10.08 9.66 -2.26
N ASN A 282 -8.92 10.25 -2.60
CA ASN A 282 -8.33 10.15 -3.94
C ASN A 282 -7.03 9.34 -4.01
N ILE A 283 -6.66 8.60 -2.96
CA ILE A 283 -5.39 7.88 -2.90
C ILE A 283 -5.63 6.43 -2.48
N ASP A 284 -5.08 5.50 -3.27
CA ASP A 284 -5.13 4.06 -3.00
C ASP A 284 -4.04 3.60 -2.01
N THR A 285 -3.63 4.46 -1.07
CA THR A 285 -2.64 4.12 -0.05
C THR A 285 -3.31 4.05 1.31
N TYR A 286 -3.20 2.91 1.95
CA TYR A 286 -3.60 2.73 3.34
C TYR A 286 -2.49 3.22 4.26
N SER A 287 -2.86 3.98 5.26
CA SER A 287 -1.92 4.71 6.11
C SER A 287 -1.91 4.19 7.55
N MET A 288 -0.88 4.57 8.28
CA MET A 288 -0.79 4.42 9.73
C MET A 288 -0.16 5.67 10.33
N ILE A 289 -0.46 5.94 11.59
CA ILE A 289 0.26 6.90 12.40
C ILE A 289 1.42 6.15 13.06
N LEU A 290 2.62 6.70 12.92
CA LEU A 290 3.84 6.16 13.47
C LEU A 290 4.47 7.20 14.41
N GLN A 291 4.52 6.91 15.70
CA GLN A 291 5.30 7.67 16.67
C GLN A 291 6.60 6.96 17.00
N LEU A 292 7.70 7.70 16.90
CA LEU A 292 9.04 7.22 17.20
C LEU A 292 9.66 8.08 18.30
N SER A 293 10.43 7.44 19.17
CA SER A 293 11.29 8.09 20.17
C SER A 293 12.55 7.25 20.38
N LYS A 294 13.57 7.80 21.05
CA LYS A 294 14.79 7.06 21.34
C LYS A 294 14.61 6.22 22.61
N ASN A 295 15.13 4.96 22.58
CA ASN A 295 15.14 4.03 23.71
C ASN A 295 13.77 3.46 24.14
N SER A 296 12.88 3.21 23.21
CA SER A 296 11.62 2.48 23.45
C SER A 296 11.88 0.97 23.53
N ASN A 297 11.79 0.37 24.72
CA ASN A 297 11.92 -1.08 24.87
C ASN A 297 10.69 -1.86 24.38
N ASP A 298 9.53 -1.26 24.53
CA ASP A 298 8.22 -1.77 24.13
C ASP A 298 7.48 -0.71 23.35
N PHE A 299 6.55 -1.11 22.51
CA PHE A 299 5.64 -0.18 21.86
C PHE A 299 4.17 -0.56 22.08
N ILE A 300 3.31 0.43 21.97
CA ILE A 300 1.87 0.24 22.04
C ILE A 300 1.23 0.50 20.69
N PHE A 301 0.12 -0.19 20.41
CA PHE A 301 -0.56 -0.04 19.13
C PHE A 301 -2.08 -0.10 19.24
N LYS A 302 -2.75 0.49 18.26
CA LYS A 302 -4.19 0.33 17.98
C LYS A 302 -4.36 -0.08 16.51
N THR A 303 -5.43 -0.80 16.22
CA THR A 303 -5.83 -1.13 14.85
C THR A 303 -7.26 -0.67 14.59
N ALA A 304 -7.48 0.07 13.51
CA ALA A 304 -8.79 0.52 13.10
C ALA A 304 -9.43 -0.47 12.12
N ASN A 305 -10.37 -1.24 12.60
CA ASN A 305 -11.19 -2.12 11.76
C ASN A 305 -12.52 -1.43 11.49
N ASN A 306 -12.63 -0.61 10.42
CA ASN A 306 -13.85 0.12 10.05
C ASN A 306 -14.45 1.00 11.16
N CYS A 307 -13.63 1.59 11.99
CA CYS A 307 -14.07 2.47 13.07
C CYS A 307 -13.73 3.94 12.78
N SER A 308 -14.55 4.84 13.30
CA SER A 308 -14.28 6.28 13.26
C SER A 308 -13.08 6.65 14.13
N LEU A 309 -12.53 7.87 13.97
CA LEU A 309 -11.50 8.38 14.88
C LEU A 309 -11.98 8.40 16.33
N LEU A 310 -13.26 8.72 16.57
CA LEU A 310 -13.88 8.70 17.89
C LEU A 310 -13.91 7.30 18.54
N ASP A 311 -14.07 6.26 17.74
CA ASP A 311 -14.03 4.88 18.24
C ASP A 311 -12.58 4.47 18.58
N LEU A 312 -11.62 4.95 17.80
CA LEU A 312 -10.19 4.75 18.09
C LEU A 312 -9.75 5.44 19.38
N GLU A 313 -10.23 6.65 19.66
CA GLU A 313 -9.97 7.35 20.91
C GLU A 313 -10.36 6.47 22.12
N LYS A 314 -11.56 5.87 22.06
CA LYS A 314 -12.11 5.03 23.12
C LYS A 314 -11.49 3.64 23.21
N SER A 315 -10.81 3.18 22.17
CA SER A 315 -10.21 1.85 22.15
C SER A 315 -8.96 1.79 23.03
N ALA A 316 -8.74 0.64 23.68
CA ALA A 316 -7.56 0.43 24.51
C ALA A 316 -6.30 0.24 23.68
N TRP A 317 -5.18 0.81 24.14
CA TRP A 317 -3.86 0.50 23.60
C TRP A 317 -3.46 -0.93 23.93
N GLN A 318 -2.96 -1.65 22.93
CA GLN A 318 -2.36 -2.97 23.08
C GLN A 318 -0.85 -2.82 23.16
N LYS A 319 -0.19 -3.66 23.95
CA LYS A 319 1.28 -3.63 24.13
C LYS A 319 1.94 -4.73 23.33
N MET A 320 3.11 -4.44 22.77
CA MET A 320 3.97 -5.41 22.09
C MET A 320 5.42 -5.19 22.50
N ASN A 321 6.10 -6.26 22.92
CA ASN A 321 7.53 -6.21 23.19
C ASN A 321 8.33 -6.24 21.89
N LEU A 322 9.34 -5.41 21.76
CA LEU A 322 10.22 -5.43 20.57
C LEU A 322 10.93 -6.77 20.39
N SER A 323 11.24 -7.48 21.49
CA SER A 323 11.80 -8.83 21.47
C SER A 323 10.86 -9.90 20.89
N GLU A 324 9.55 -9.67 20.89
CA GLU A 324 8.56 -10.56 20.28
C GLU A 324 8.45 -10.38 18.77
N VAL A 325 9.06 -9.34 18.22
CA VAL A 325 9.20 -9.15 16.77
C VAL A 325 10.35 -10.04 16.28
N GLU A 326 10.13 -11.36 16.31
CA GLU A 326 11.12 -12.37 15.97
C GLU A 326 11.65 -12.24 14.53
N ASN A 327 10.88 -11.62 13.65
CA ASN A 327 11.21 -11.59 12.24
C ASN A 327 11.11 -10.17 11.66
N VAL A 328 12.26 -9.66 11.24
CA VAL A 328 12.37 -8.38 10.52
C VAL A 328 11.59 -8.37 9.20
N ASP A 329 11.20 -9.54 8.68
CA ASP A 329 10.43 -9.64 7.41
C ASP A 329 9.04 -9.04 7.51
N SER A 330 8.43 -9.01 8.70
CA SER A 330 7.15 -8.35 8.94
C SER A 330 6.93 -8.03 10.42
N ILE A 331 6.33 -6.89 10.71
CA ILE A 331 5.78 -6.55 12.03
C ILE A 331 4.27 -6.81 11.96
N ASN A 332 3.80 -7.83 12.66
CA ASN A 332 2.37 -8.13 12.76
C ASN A 332 1.84 -7.54 14.06
N LEU A 333 0.98 -6.55 13.96
CA LEU A 333 0.29 -5.94 15.10
C LEU A 333 -0.86 -6.88 15.51
N THR A 334 -0.62 -7.73 16.50
CA THR A 334 -1.52 -8.81 16.91
C THR A 334 -1.68 -8.86 18.42
N ASN A 335 -2.93 -9.09 18.86
CA ASN A 335 -3.23 -9.40 20.26
C ASN A 335 -2.98 -10.90 20.57
N GLU A 336 -3.16 -11.31 21.83
CA GLU A 336 -2.90 -12.69 22.26
C GLU A 336 -3.76 -13.75 21.53
N ILE A 337 -5.01 -13.41 21.21
CA ILE A 337 -5.93 -14.31 20.47
C ILE A 337 -5.43 -14.47 19.04
N GLU A 338 -5.03 -13.37 18.40
CA GLU A 338 -4.47 -13.37 17.04
C GLU A 338 -3.13 -14.10 16.96
N LYS A 339 -2.26 -13.91 17.95
CA LYS A 339 -1.00 -14.66 18.07
C LYS A 339 -1.26 -16.15 18.21
N LYS A 340 -2.22 -16.55 19.05
CA LYS A 340 -2.64 -17.92 19.22
C LYS A 340 -3.05 -18.54 17.88
N LEU A 341 -3.92 -17.87 17.10
CA LEU A 341 -4.34 -18.35 15.77
C LEU A 341 -3.13 -18.52 14.84
N ILE A 342 -2.30 -17.49 14.71
CA ILE A 342 -1.12 -17.54 13.82
C ILE A 342 -0.24 -18.73 14.20
N ASN A 343 0.08 -18.91 15.48
CA ASN A 343 0.94 -19.99 15.94
C ASN A 343 0.33 -21.36 15.66
N HIS A 344 -0.96 -21.56 15.97
CA HIS A 344 -1.63 -22.84 15.68
C HIS A 344 -1.63 -23.19 14.20
N VAL A 345 -1.66 -22.19 13.32
CA VAL A 345 -1.60 -22.39 11.86
C VAL A 345 -0.17 -22.67 11.40
N ILE A 346 0.82 -21.85 11.78
CA ILE A 346 2.20 -21.97 11.25
C ILE A 346 2.95 -23.18 11.79
N PHE A 347 2.56 -23.73 12.95
CA PHE A 347 3.17 -24.91 13.54
C PHE A 347 2.59 -26.23 13.05
N GLN A 348 1.56 -26.21 12.16
CA GLN A 348 1.09 -27.44 11.52
C GLN A 348 2.18 -28.09 10.65
N PRO A 349 2.16 -29.43 10.49
CA PRO A 349 3.30 -30.16 9.93
C PRO A 349 3.48 -29.97 8.41
N HIS A 350 2.40 -29.74 7.65
CA HIS A 350 2.45 -29.86 6.22
C HIS A 350 2.55 -28.53 5.49
N MET A 351 3.60 -28.38 4.69
CA MET A 351 3.79 -27.24 3.77
C MET A 351 3.22 -27.56 2.41
N MET A 352 2.49 -26.61 1.84
CA MET A 352 1.98 -26.71 0.48
C MET A 352 3.09 -26.50 -0.58
N ASP A 353 3.04 -27.26 -1.68
CA ASP A 353 3.85 -27.00 -2.88
C ASP A 353 3.15 -25.95 -3.76
N ILE A 354 3.62 -24.71 -3.69
CA ILE A 354 3.04 -23.55 -4.37
C ILE A 354 3.95 -23.09 -5.50
N SER A 355 3.39 -22.92 -6.69
CA SER A 355 4.08 -22.36 -7.85
C SER A 355 3.32 -21.17 -8.46
N THR A 356 4.06 -20.28 -9.12
CA THR A 356 3.46 -19.27 -10.00
C THR A 356 3.07 -19.90 -11.33
N GLY A 357 2.07 -19.33 -12.02
CA GLY A 357 1.76 -19.66 -13.38
C GLY A 357 2.81 -19.19 -14.39
N ILE A 358 2.60 -19.54 -15.65
CA ILE A 358 3.43 -19.01 -16.75
C ILE A 358 3.28 -17.48 -16.84
N ALA A 359 4.31 -16.82 -17.34
CA ALA A 359 4.31 -15.37 -17.53
C ALA A 359 4.85 -15.00 -18.90
N THR A 360 3.97 -14.72 -19.84
CA THR A 360 4.31 -14.34 -21.22
C THR A 360 4.84 -12.92 -21.31
N GLN A 361 4.50 -12.05 -20.34
CA GLN A 361 4.67 -10.58 -20.32
C GLN A 361 3.87 -9.82 -21.39
N LYS A 362 3.13 -10.50 -22.25
CA LYS A 362 2.17 -9.92 -23.19
C LYS A 362 1.19 -11.01 -23.64
N ASP A 363 0.28 -11.38 -22.74
CA ASP A 363 -0.66 -12.50 -22.91
C ASP A 363 -1.43 -12.45 -24.25
N LYS A 364 -1.78 -11.23 -24.69
CA LYS A 364 -2.46 -11.01 -25.98
C LYS A 364 -1.73 -11.58 -27.18
N LEU A 365 -0.40 -11.77 -27.15
CA LEU A 365 0.34 -12.34 -28.28
C LEU A 365 0.28 -13.86 -28.34
N TYR A 366 -0.09 -14.52 -27.24
CA TYR A 366 -0.03 -15.98 -27.15
C TYR A 366 -1.40 -16.63 -26.96
N LEU A 367 -2.36 -15.94 -26.31
CA LEU A 367 -3.71 -16.49 -26.13
C LEU A 367 -4.44 -16.59 -27.47
N ILE A 368 -5.09 -17.73 -27.73
CA ILE A 368 -5.91 -17.95 -28.89
C ILE A 368 -7.21 -17.16 -28.80
N ASP A 369 -7.59 -16.50 -29.87
CA ASP A 369 -8.78 -15.67 -29.92
C ASP A 369 -10.02 -16.41 -30.44
N GLU A 370 -9.84 -17.32 -31.38
CA GLU A 370 -10.93 -18.04 -32.03
C GLU A 370 -10.58 -19.52 -32.30
N ILE A 371 -11.56 -20.38 -32.08
CA ILE A 371 -11.47 -21.81 -32.33
C ILE A 371 -12.62 -22.20 -33.28
N VAL A 372 -12.29 -22.91 -34.33
CA VAL A 372 -13.26 -23.36 -35.34
C VAL A 372 -13.17 -24.87 -35.49
N GLU A 373 -14.28 -25.56 -35.31
CA GLU A 373 -14.39 -26.99 -35.56
C GLU A 373 -14.97 -27.21 -36.96
N LEU A 374 -14.18 -27.85 -37.86
CA LEU A 374 -14.57 -28.17 -39.23
C LEU A 374 -14.25 -29.64 -39.51
N ASN A 375 -15.25 -30.45 -39.88
CA ASN A 375 -15.08 -31.84 -40.32
C ASN A 375 -14.24 -32.72 -39.38
N LYS A 376 -14.40 -32.57 -38.06
CA LYS A 376 -13.63 -33.24 -36.98
C LYS A 376 -12.19 -32.72 -36.78
N GLU A 377 -11.80 -31.65 -37.48
CA GLU A 377 -10.54 -30.96 -37.22
C GLU A 377 -10.80 -29.67 -36.45
N THR A 378 -10.00 -29.43 -35.41
CA THR A 378 -10.04 -28.19 -34.63
C THR A 378 -8.95 -27.27 -35.13
N LYS A 379 -9.33 -26.08 -35.62
CA LYS A 379 -8.42 -25.01 -36.05
C LYS A 379 -8.37 -23.89 -35.01
N PHE A 380 -7.18 -23.41 -34.77
CA PHE A 380 -6.91 -22.35 -33.79
C PHE A 380 -6.44 -21.08 -34.49
N PHE A 381 -6.99 -19.92 -34.10
CA PHE A 381 -6.68 -18.65 -34.74
C PHE A 381 -6.25 -17.60 -33.71
N LYS A 382 -5.19 -16.90 -34.10
CA LYS A 382 -4.74 -15.70 -33.43
C LYS A 382 -5.14 -14.47 -34.25
N ILE A 383 -5.64 -13.40 -33.58
CA ILE A 383 -6.05 -12.16 -34.26
C ILE A 383 -5.23 -11.00 -33.71
N ILE A 384 -4.49 -10.32 -34.59
CA ILE A 384 -3.76 -9.09 -34.28
C ILE A 384 -4.11 -8.04 -35.36
N ASP A 385 -4.49 -6.85 -34.95
CA ASP A 385 -4.84 -5.73 -35.84
C ASP A 385 -5.88 -6.11 -36.93
N ASN A 386 -6.87 -6.91 -36.53
CA ASN A 386 -7.92 -7.48 -37.40
C ASN A 386 -7.41 -8.49 -38.46
N ILE A 387 -6.14 -8.88 -38.40
CA ILE A 387 -5.59 -9.95 -39.28
C ILE A 387 -5.66 -11.27 -38.53
N LYS A 388 -6.23 -12.28 -39.20
CA LYS A 388 -6.44 -13.61 -38.64
C LYS A 388 -5.32 -14.55 -39.12
N TYR A 389 -4.59 -15.14 -38.17
CA TYR A 389 -3.50 -16.09 -38.39
C TYR A 389 -3.92 -17.47 -37.90
N GLU A 390 -3.80 -18.50 -38.73
CA GLU A 390 -3.97 -19.91 -38.30
C GLU A 390 -2.71 -20.37 -37.58
N ILE A 391 -2.89 -21.15 -36.48
CA ILE A 391 -1.82 -21.65 -35.63
C ILE A 391 -1.87 -23.18 -35.64
N GLU A 392 -0.71 -23.84 -35.77
CA GLU A 392 -0.65 -25.29 -35.74
C GLU A 392 -1.15 -25.89 -34.43
N PRO A 393 -2.07 -26.88 -34.45
CA PRO A 393 -2.64 -27.50 -33.24
C PRO A 393 -1.58 -28.11 -32.31
N LYS A 394 -0.45 -28.59 -32.83
CA LYS A 394 0.66 -29.17 -32.06
C LYS A 394 1.31 -28.14 -31.08
N LEU A 395 1.23 -26.85 -31.40
CA LEU A 395 1.75 -25.76 -30.56
C LEU A 395 0.71 -25.22 -29.61
N ILE A 396 -0.45 -25.86 -29.49
CA ILE A 396 -1.53 -25.35 -28.62
C ILE A 396 -1.62 -26.17 -27.34
N LYS A 397 -1.64 -25.45 -26.21
CA LYS A 397 -1.94 -26.06 -24.91
C LYS A 397 -3.15 -25.38 -24.26
N LYS A 398 -3.93 -26.19 -23.52
CA LYS A 398 -5.01 -25.68 -22.67
C LYS A 398 -4.44 -24.88 -21.51
N ILE A 399 -5.08 -23.75 -21.17
CA ILE A 399 -4.63 -22.85 -20.12
C ILE A 399 -5.79 -22.30 -19.30
N ILE A 400 -5.57 -22.11 -18.00
CA ILE A 400 -6.55 -21.59 -17.05
C ILE A 400 -6.07 -20.22 -16.56
N LYS A 401 -6.97 -19.24 -16.55
CA LYS A 401 -6.71 -17.93 -15.96
C LYS A 401 -6.92 -17.97 -14.45
N GLY A 402 -5.89 -17.71 -13.66
CA GLY A 402 -5.96 -17.74 -12.19
C GLY A 402 -6.85 -16.65 -11.61
N SER A 403 -6.80 -15.42 -12.16
CA SER A 403 -7.71 -14.36 -11.75
C SER A 403 -9.11 -14.58 -12.29
N GLY A 404 -10.09 -14.80 -11.40
CA GLY A 404 -11.49 -15.03 -11.76
C GLY A 404 -11.88 -16.51 -11.99
N ALA A 405 -10.96 -17.44 -11.81
CA ALA A 405 -11.25 -18.88 -11.91
C ALA A 405 -12.35 -19.36 -10.95
N SER A 406 -12.54 -18.64 -9.83
CA SER A 406 -13.58 -18.95 -8.84
C SER A 406 -14.95 -18.31 -9.12
N LYS A 407 -15.04 -17.33 -10.02
CA LYS A 407 -16.25 -16.50 -10.22
C LYS A 407 -17.26 -17.10 -11.21
N SER A 408 -16.88 -18.06 -12.04
CA SER A 408 -17.80 -18.69 -13.00
C SER A 408 -17.91 -20.19 -12.75
N SER A 409 -19.13 -20.70 -12.77
CA SER A 409 -19.42 -22.14 -12.82
C SER A 409 -18.89 -22.81 -14.10
N GLN A 410 -18.65 -22.02 -15.15
CA GLN A 410 -18.04 -22.46 -16.41
C GLN A 410 -16.82 -21.56 -16.69
N THR A 411 -15.62 -22.06 -16.41
CA THR A 411 -14.40 -21.47 -16.96
C THR A 411 -14.42 -21.63 -18.46
N LYS A 412 -14.52 -20.52 -19.21
CA LYS A 412 -14.37 -20.57 -20.68
C LYS A 412 -13.02 -21.21 -20.97
N GLU A 413 -13.02 -22.29 -21.75
CA GLU A 413 -11.79 -22.92 -22.18
C GLU A 413 -10.91 -21.90 -22.89
N GLN A 414 -9.67 -21.82 -22.47
CA GLN A 414 -8.66 -20.96 -23.08
C GLN A 414 -7.49 -21.79 -23.55
N TYR A 415 -6.88 -21.34 -24.63
CA TYR A 415 -5.75 -21.98 -25.24
C TYR A 415 -4.63 -20.98 -25.50
N ILE A 416 -3.39 -21.48 -25.48
CA ILE A 416 -2.19 -20.66 -25.63
C ILE A 416 -1.24 -21.29 -26.63
N ILE A 417 -0.58 -20.46 -27.43
CA ILE A 417 0.53 -20.85 -28.28
C ILE A 417 1.72 -21.20 -27.38
N PHE A 418 2.18 -22.44 -27.41
CA PHE A 418 3.27 -23.00 -26.61
C PHE A 418 4.46 -23.37 -27.50
N PRO A 419 5.38 -22.41 -27.76
CA PRO A 419 6.49 -22.60 -28.70
C PRO A 419 7.65 -23.37 -28.08
N TYR A 420 7.35 -24.42 -27.34
CA TYR A 420 8.34 -25.22 -26.61
C TYR A 420 8.11 -26.70 -26.84
N GLU A 421 9.20 -27.46 -26.80
CA GLU A 421 9.20 -28.93 -26.83
C GLU A 421 9.82 -29.51 -25.55
N THR A 422 9.42 -30.72 -25.21
CA THR A 422 9.98 -31.48 -24.09
C THR A 422 10.86 -32.61 -24.66
N ASP A 423 12.07 -32.75 -24.13
CA ASP A 423 13.04 -33.78 -24.54
C ASP A 423 12.78 -35.16 -23.88
N GLY A 424 11.61 -35.35 -23.26
CA GLY A 424 11.26 -36.57 -22.54
C GLY A 424 11.77 -36.61 -21.09
N SER A 425 12.58 -35.64 -20.70
CA SER A 425 12.88 -35.28 -19.30
C SER A 425 12.02 -34.08 -18.88
N ASP A 426 12.14 -33.63 -17.64
CA ASP A 426 11.45 -32.41 -17.17
C ASP A 426 11.96 -31.10 -17.83
N ASN A 427 12.88 -31.17 -18.77
CA ASN A 427 13.42 -30.03 -19.48
C ASN A 427 12.51 -29.62 -20.64
N VAL A 428 12.23 -28.31 -20.66
CA VAL A 428 11.41 -27.68 -21.72
C VAL A 428 12.25 -26.66 -22.45
N ASN A 429 12.47 -26.88 -23.74
CA ASN A 429 13.30 -26.07 -24.59
C ASN A 429 12.46 -25.27 -25.58
N LEU A 430 12.85 -24.03 -25.85
CA LEU A 430 12.24 -23.25 -26.92
C LEU A 430 12.54 -23.92 -28.26
N ILE A 431 11.54 -24.11 -29.09
CA ILE A 431 11.73 -24.60 -30.46
C ILE A 431 12.55 -23.56 -31.23
N PRO A 432 13.72 -23.92 -31.79
CA PRO A 432 14.56 -22.97 -32.52
C PRO A 432 13.87 -22.40 -33.78
N PRO A 433 14.19 -21.15 -34.19
CA PRO A 433 13.54 -20.52 -35.35
C PRO A 433 13.56 -21.35 -36.64
N TYR A 434 14.67 -22.02 -36.93
CA TYR A 434 14.80 -22.85 -38.16
C TYR A 434 13.90 -24.10 -38.13
N ILE A 435 13.64 -24.66 -36.93
CA ILE A 435 12.69 -25.77 -36.77
C ILE A 435 11.26 -25.24 -36.84
N MET A 436 11.02 -24.07 -36.19
CA MET A 436 9.71 -23.43 -36.20
C MET A 436 9.27 -23.09 -37.62
N GLU A 437 10.18 -22.55 -38.46
CA GLU A 437 9.92 -22.24 -39.86
C GLU A 437 9.62 -23.48 -40.69
N LYS A 438 10.35 -24.56 -40.46
CA LYS A 438 10.23 -25.79 -41.23
C LYS A 438 8.99 -26.62 -40.84
N GLU A 439 8.74 -26.79 -39.55
CA GLU A 439 7.73 -27.74 -39.05
C GLU A 439 6.41 -27.05 -38.65
N PHE A 440 6.44 -25.74 -38.39
CA PHE A 440 5.31 -24.94 -37.95
C PHE A 440 5.20 -23.61 -38.73
N PRO A 441 5.10 -23.67 -40.07
CA PRO A 441 5.20 -22.47 -40.92
C PRO A 441 4.09 -21.46 -40.68
N LEU A 442 2.86 -21.86 -40.29
CA LEU A 442 1.75 -20.95 -40.03
C LEU A 442 2.05 -20.11 -38.75
N THR A 443 2.47 -20.76 -37.69
CA THR A 443 2.85 -20.06 -36.43
C THR A 443 4.11 -19.23 -36.62
N TYR A 444 5.09 -19.72 -37.39
CA TYR A 444 6.29 -18.94 -37.69
C TYR A 444 5.96 -17.66 -38.46
N HIS A 445 5.09 -17.79 -39.49
CA HIS A 445 4.57 -16.62 -40.21
C HIS A 445 3.88 -15.63 -39.30
N TYR A 446 3.02 -16.08 -38.37
CA TYR A 446 2.40 -15.23 -37.35
C TYR A 446 3.47 -14.51 -36.52
N PHE A 447 4.45 -15.24 -36.01
CA PHE A 447 5.51 -14.67 -35.20
C PHE A 447 6.33 -13.63 -35.98
N GLN A 448 6.78 -13.92 -37.17
CA GLN A 448 7.57 -13.04 -38.01
C GLN A 448 6.84 -11.76 -38.37
N THR A 449 5.57 -11.86 -38.78
CA THR A 449 4.77 -10.69 -39.15
C THR A 449 4.56 -9.74 -37.98
N ASN A 450 4.52 -10.27 -36.76
CA ASN A 450 4.27 -9.49 -35.54
C ASN A 450 5.52 -9.31 -34.66
N LYS A 451 6.73 -9.51 -35.21
CA LYS A 451 8.01 -9.53 -34.48
C LYS A 451 8.23 -8.29 -33.59
N GLU A 452 7.86 -7.11 -34.08
CA GLU A 452 8.00 -5.86 -33.33
C GLU A 452 7.25 -5.88 -32.00
N TYR A 453 6.01 -6.39 -31.97
CA TYR A 453 5.21 -6.49 -30.74
C TYR A 453 5.84 -7.40 -29.68
N PHE A 454 6.64 -8.40 -30.09
CA PHE A 454 7.37 -9.26 -29.17
C PHE A 454 8.56 -8.51 -28.54
N PHE A 455 9.25 -7.65 -29.28
CA PHE A 455 10.38 -6.86 -28.78
C PHE A 455 9.97 -5.72 -27.84
N GLU A 456 8.72 -5.26 -27.85
CA GLU A 456 8.21 -4.29 -26.88
C GLU A 456 8.14 -4.83 -25.43
N ARG A 457 8.33 -6.13 -25.21
CA ARG A 457 8.30 -6.72 -23.86
C ARG A 457 9.57 -6.36 -23.08
N SER A 458 9.43 -6.26 -21.75
CA SER A 458 10.51 -5.88 -20.84
C SER A 458 11.52 -7.00 -20.52
N CYS A 459 11.62 -8.04 -21.35
CA CYS A 459 12.57 -9.14 -21.18
C CYS A 459 13.72 -9.05 -22.19
N ASN A 460 14.89 -9.57 -21.81
CA ASN A 460 16.03 -9.65 -22.73
C ASN A 460 15.72 -10.68 -23.82
N LEU A 461 15.65 -10.23 -25.06
CA LEU A 461 15.34 -11.00 -26.25
C LEU A 461 16.49 -10.93 -27.24
N SER A 462 16.69 -12.01 -27.99
CA SER A 462 17.65 -12.10 -29.09
C SER A 462 16.94 -12.61 -30.35
N ASP A 463 17.61 -12.55 -31.48
CA ASP A 463 17.07 -13.08 -32.75
C ASP A 463 16.85 -14.59 -32.74
N SER A 464 17.41 -15.32 -31.78
CA SER A 464 17.23 -16.76 -31.64
C SER A 464 16.08 -17.15 -30.70
N ASP A 465 15.57 -16.20 -29.88
CA ASP A 465 14.61 -16.54 -28.79
C ASP A 465 13.49 -15.50 -28.57
N TRP A 466 13.29 -14.60 -29.51
CA TRP A 466 12.40 -13.45 -29.39
C TRP A 466 10.91 -13.80 -29.16
N TYR A 467 10.46 -14.99 -29.51
CA TYR A 467 9.10 -15.47 -29.22
C TYR A 467 9.00 -16.34 -27.96
N LYS A 468 10.04 -16.41 -27.12
CA LYS A 468 9.97 -17.07 -25.82
C LYS A 468 9.03 -16.32 -24.87
N TYR A 469 8.49 -17.01 -23.87
CA TYR A 469 7.78 -16.32 -22.79
C TYR A 469 8.74 -15.44 -21.98
N GLY A 470 8.20 -14.40 -21.33
CA GLY A 470 8.99 -13.49 -20.52
C GLY A 470 9.64 -14.16 -19.31
N ARG A 471 9.03 -15.26 -18.81
CA ARG A 471 9.59 -16.13 -17.78
C ARG A 471 9.26 -17.58 -18.11
N THR A 472 10.23 -18.45 -17.99
CA THR A 472 10.13 -19.87 -18.33
C THR A 472 9.77 -20.79 -17.16
N GLN A 473 9.49 -20.24 -16.00
CA GLN A 473 9.01 -21.01 -14.86
C GLN A 473 7.62 -21.60 -15.13
N ALA A 474 7.32 -22.75 -14.57
CA ALA A 474 6.02 -23.43 -14.65
C ALA A 474 5.60 -23.93 -16.04
N LEU A 475 6.51 -24.10 -16.99
CA LEU A 475 6.20 -24.65 -18.33
C LEU A 475 5.76 -26.13 -18.29
N THR A 476 6.14 -26.88 -17.21
CA THR A 476 5.76 -28.29 -16.97
C THR A 476 4.64 -28.43 -15.94
N LYS A 477 4.12 -27.35 -15.40
CA LYS A 477 3.14 -27.36 -14.28
C LYS A 477 1.70 -27.44 -14.80
N ASP A 478 1.36 -28.53 -15.48
CA ASP A 478 0.01 -28.80 -16.04
C ASP A 478 -0.81 -29.82 -15.23
N ASN A 479 -0.26 -30.46 -14.20
CA ASN A 479 -0.93 -31.45 -13.33
C ASN A 479 -2.16 -30.89 -12.61
N PRO A 480 -3.05 -31.75 -12.05
CA PRO A 480 -4.13 -31.32 -11.16
C PRO A 480 -3.64 -30.37 -10.07
N LYS A 481 -4.42 -29.36 -9.75
CA LYS A 481 -3.97 -28.26 -8.88
C LYS A 481 -5.12 -27.46 -8.27
N ILE A 482 -4.83 -26.77 -7.18
CA ILE A 482 -5.73 -25.73 -6.61
C ILE A 482 -5.21 -24.37 -7.07
N ILE A 483 -5.99 -23.66 -7.86
CA ILE A 483 -5.63 -22.32 -8.38
C ILE A 483 -6.26 -21.24 -7.49
N PHE A 484 -5.50 -20.15 -7.26
CA PHE A 484 -5.98 -18.98 -6.54
C PHE A 484 -5.38 -17.69 -7.12
N PRO A 485 -6.11 -16.54 -7.01
CA PRO A 485 -5.66 -15.24 -7.52
C PRO A 485 -4.52 -14.66 -6.67
N THR A 486 -3.71 -13.79 -7.27
CA THR A 486 -2.65 -13.05 -6.57
C THR A 486 -3.22 -12.09 -5.52
N ASN A 487 -4.39 -11.54 -5.79
CA ASN A 487 -5.08 -10.54 -4.96
C ASN A 487 -6.54 -10.91 -4.86
N SER A 488 -7.09 -10.88 -3.65
CA SER A 488 -8.49 -11.18 -3.41
C SER A 488 -8.99 -10.47 -2.16
N ASN A 489 -10.30 -10.19 -2.09
CA ASN A 489 -10.95 -9.66 -0.90
C ASN A 489 -11.36 -10.76 0.10
N ARG A 490 -11.32 -12.02 -0.32
CA ARG A 490 -11.61 -13.21 0.50
C ARG A 490 -10.90 -14.42 -0.11
N PRO A 491 -10.79 -15.57 0.58
CA PRO A 491 -10.26 -16.81 0.03
C PRO A 491 -11.00 -17.23 -1.24
N GLN A 492 -10.26 -17.59 -2.29
CA GLN A 492 -10.79 -18.04 -3.59
C GLN A 492 -9.89 -19.14 -4.15
N PHE A 493 -9.97 -20.32 -3.58
CA PHE A 493 -9.18 -21.49 -3.96
C PHE A 493 -10.06 -22.50 -4.68
N LYS A 494 -9.75 -22.81 -5.93
CA LYS A 494 -10.53 -23.77 -6.74
C LYS A 494 -9.68 -24.92 -7.24
N TYR A 495 -10.12 -26.13 -6.96
CA TYR A 495 -9.49 -27.34 -7.48
C TYR A 495 -9.84 -27.56 -8.96
N PHE A 496 -8.84 -27.99 -9.74
CA PHE A 496 -8.93 -28.37 -11.13
C PHE A 496 -8.25 -29.73 -11.31
N SER A 497 -9.01 -30.74 -11.74
CA SER A 497 -8.52 -32.11 -12.01
C SER A 497 -7.86 -32.24 -13.39
N GLU A 498 -8.17 -31.31 -14.30
CA GLU A 498 -7.68 -31.37 -15.67
C GLU A 498 -6.21 -30.96 -15.83
N LYS A 499 -5.54 -31.60 -16.81
CA LYS A 499 -4.20 -31.19 -17.24
C LYS A 499 -4.30 -29.91 -18.06
N ALA A 500 -3.84 -28.80 -17.49
CA ALA A 500 -3.79 -27.51 -18.15
C ALA A 500 -2.72 -26.62 -17.53
N LEU A 501 -2.07 -25.79 -18.32
CA LEU A 501 -1.23 -24.70 -17.81
C LEU A 501 -2.11 -23.65 -17.12
N PHE A 502 -1.49 -22.70 -16.43
CA PHE A 502 -2.22 -21.58 -15.82
C PHE A 502 -1.38 -20.30 -15.84
N TYR A 503 -2.05 -19.15 -15.75
CA TYR A 503 -1.43 -17.83 -15.75
C TYR A 503 -2.22 -16.85 -14.85
N ASN A 504 -1.64 -15.70 -14.52
CA ASN A 504 -2.26 -14.67 -13.67
C ASN A 504 -2.79 -15.18 -12.32
N GLY A 505 -1.97 -15.97 -11.59
CA GLY A 505 -2.29 -16.52 -10.29
C GLY A 505 -1.20 -17.43 -9.78
N TYR A 506 -1.53 -18.12 -8.69
CA TYR A 506 -0.73 -19.17 -8.09
C TYR A 506 -1.50 -20.48 -8.10
N ALA A 507 -0.75 -21.58 -8.02
CA ALA A 507 -1.37 -22.90 -7.85
C ALA A 507 -0.63 -23.73 -6.79
N ILE A 508 -1.41 -24.55 -6.07
CA ILE A 508 -0.95 -25.55 -5.12
C ILE A 508 -1.03 -26.91 -5.83
N PHE A 509 0.08 -27.63 -5.86
CA PHE A 509 0.21 -28.95 -6.51
C PHE A 509 0.18 -30.11 -5.51
N GLY A 510 0.05 -29.83 -4.24
CA GLY A 510 0.00 -30.78 -3.15
C GLY A 510 0.75 -30.33 -1.92
N ILE A 511 1.19 -31.29 -1.14
CA ILE A 511 2.04 -31.11 0.01
C ILE A 511 3.48 -31.39 -0.41
N LYS A 512 4.43 -30.56 0.04
CA LYS A 512 5.86 -30.76 -0.26
C LYS A 512 6.32 -32.13 0.23
N ASN A 513 7.05 -32.85 -0.62
CA ASN A 513 7.64 -34.16 -0.34
C ASN A 513 6.61 -35.27 0.00
N SER A 514 5.35 -35.10 -0.41
CA SER A 514 4.29 -36.09 -0.21
C SER A 514 3.47 -36.27 -1.49
N THR A 515 3.06 -37.50 -1.73
CA THR A 515 2.04 -37.79 -2.75
C THR A 515 0.68 -37.75 -2.06
N ILE A 516 -0.24 -36.99 -2.61
CA ILE A 516 -1.59 -36.86 -2.04
C ILE A 516 -2.63 -37.24 -3.09
N SER A 517 -3.75 -37.76 -2.63
CA SER A 517 -4.86 -38.17 -3.46
C SER A 517 -5.69 -36.97 -3.95
N GLU A 518 -6.54 -37.19 -4.95
CA GLU A 518 -7.50 -36.18 -5.41
C GLU A 518 -8.47 -35.76 -4.31
N LYS A 519 -8.94 -36.70 -3.48
CA LYS A 519 -9.80 -36.41 -2.33
C LYS A 519 -9.12 -35.47 -1.34
N GLU A 520 -7.84 -35.69 -1.03
CA GLU A 520 -7.07 -34.79 -0.16
C GLU A 520 -6.93 -33.39 -0.77
N MET A 521 -6.68 -33.30 -2.08
CA MET A 521 -6.61 -32.00 -2.78
C MET A 521 -7.93 -31.23 -2.66
N ILE A 522 -9.06 -31.90 -2.83
CA ILE A 522 -10.39 -31.27 -2.68
C ILE A 522 -10.59 -30.84 -1.23
N ALA A 523 -10.30 -31.70 -0.23
CA ALA A 523 -10.39 -31.36 1.18
C ALA A 523 -9.52 -30.15 1.55
N ILE A 524 -8.28 -30.07 1.03
CA ILE A 524 -7.42 -28.91 1.19
C ILE A 524 -8.07 -27.67 0.59
N SER A 525 -8.69 -27.76 -0.58
CA SER A 525 -9.38 -26.61 -1.18
C SER A 525 -10.57 -26.11 -0.32
N ILE A 526 -11.25 -27.01 0.37
CA ILE A 526 -12.33 -26.66 1.32
C ILE A 526 -11.74 -25.89 2.52
N ILE A 527 -10.69 -26.43 3.14
CA ILE A 527 -10.00 -25.73 4.26
C ILE A 527 -9.52 -24.36 3.83
N LEU A 528 -8.91 -24.24 2.64
CA LEU A 528 -8.36 -22.99 2.15
C LEU A 528 -9.42 -21.91 1.85
N ASN A 529 -10.70 -22.28 1.71
CA ASN A 529 -11.81 -21.35 1.55
C ASN A 529 -12.56 -21.03 2.85
N SER A 530 -12.04 -21.46 4.02
CA SER A 530 -12.63 -21.19 5.32
C SER A 530 -12.32 -19.80 5.85
N ASP A 531 -13.08 -19.39 6.84
CA ASP A 531 -12.88 -18.15 7.60
C ASP A 531 -11.52 -18.14 8.33
N LEU A 532 -10.97 -19.30 8.69
CA LEU A 532 -9.64 -19.39 9.29
C LEU A 532 -8.55 -18.83 8.38
N VAL A 533 -8.60 -19.15 7.08
CA VAL A 533 -7.66 -18.64 6.08
C VAL A 533 -7.87 -17.15 5.87
N ASP A 534 -9.12 -16.70 5.82
CA ASP A 534 -9.43 -15.28 5.68
C ASP A 534 -8.83 -14.47 6.83
N ILE A 535 -9.07 -14.86 8.08
CA ILE A 535 -8.50 -14.22 9.25
C ILE A 535 -6.97 -14.29 9.23
N PHE A 536 -6.39 -15.47 8.95
CA PHE A 536 -4.93 -15.64 8.88
C PHE A 536 -4.27 -14.71 7.86
N ILE A 537 -4.84 -14.58 6.66
CA ILE A 537 -4.30 -13.70 5.62
C ILE A 537 -4.50 -12.22 5.99
N ASN A 538 -5.61 -11.85 6.60
CA ASN A 538 -5.81 -10.51 7.15
C ASN A 538 -4.70 -10.13 8.16
N LEU A 539 -4.33 -11.04 9.03
CA LEU A 539 -3.31 -10.82 10.05
C LEU A 539 -1.88 -10.81 9.49
N THR A 540 -1.58 -11.65 8.50
CA THR A 540 -0.20 -11.91 8.03
C THR A 540 0.16 -11.25 6.70
N SER A 541 -0.83 -10.82 5.90
CA SER A 541 -0.65 -10.13 4.62
C SER A 541 -0.90 -8.63 4.76
N TYR A 542 -0.94 -7.91 3.64
CA TYR A 542 -1.23 -6.48 3.59
C TYR A 542 -2.31 -6.16 2.57
N PHE A 543 -3.00 -5.05 2.80
CA PHE A 543 -4.02 -4.54 1.89
C PHE A 543 -3.39 -3.80 0.71
N ILE A 544 -4.02 -3.97 -0.44
CA ILE A 544 -3.76 -3.25 -1.68
C ILE A 544 -5.03 -2.48 -2.08
N GLY A 545 -4.91 -1.56 -3.04
CA GLY A 545 -6.03 -0.70 -3.45
C GLY A 545 -7.35 -1.45 -3.67
N GLY A 546 -8.46 -0.84 -3.27
CA GLY A 546 -9.81 -1.42 -3.40
C GLY A 546 -10.22 -2.45 -2.34
N GLY A 547 -9.51 -2.53 -1.20
CA GLY A 547 -9.84 -3.47 -0.11
C GLY A 547 -9.37 -4.90 -0.36
N TYR A 548 -8.56 -5.12 -1.39
CA TYR A 548 -8.01 -6.45 -1.68
C TYR A 548 -6.78 -6.74 -0.81
N LEU A 549 -6.67 -8.00 -0.36
CA LEU A 549 -5.48 -8.53 0.31
C LEU A 549 -4.54 -9.19 -0.70
N SER A 550 -3.26 -9.19 -0.38
CA SER A 550 -2.24 -9.86 -1.17
C SER A 550 -2.20 -11.35 -0.84
N TYR A 551 -2.61 -12.20 -1.78
CA TYR A 551 -2.54 -13.67 -1.71
C TYR A 551 -1.26 -14.20 -2.37
N GLN A 552 -0.17 -13.44 -2.35
CA GLN A 552 1.10 -13.90 -2.91
C GLN A 552 1.61 -15.15 -2.18
N LYS A 553 2.37 -15.99 -2.91
CA LYS A 553 2.97 -17.22 -2.41
C LYS A 553 3.59 -17.08 -1.01
N LYS A 554 4.37 -16.03 -0.77
CA LYS A 554 5.08 -15.79 0.51
C LYS A 554 4.16 -15.64 1.74
N TYR A 555 2.87 -15.35 1.55
CA TYR A 555 1.89 -15.30 2.64
C TYR A 555 1.15 -16.62 2.75
N ILE A 556 0.72 -17.19 1.63
CA ILE A 556 -0.01 -18.47 1.61
C ILE A 556 0.88 -19.63 2.05
N GLU A 557 2.18 -19.65 1.72
CA GLU A 557 3.09 -20.73 2.15
C GLU A 557 3.32 -20.79 3.66
N LYS A 558 2.99 -19.71 4.39
CA LYS A 558 3.02 -19.71 5.87
C LYS A 558 1.81 -20.41 6.47
N PHE A 559 0.71 -20.51 5.73
CA PHE A 559 -0.45 -21.30 6.13
C PHE A 559 -0.12 -22.77 5.94
N ARG A 560 0.02 -23.50 7.03
CA ARG A 560 0.32 -24.92 7.01
C ARG A 560 -0.93 -25.74 7.27
N LEU A 561 -0.93 -26.96 6.76
CA LEU A 561 -2.05 -27.88 6.85
C LEU A 561 -1.85 -28.87 8.00
N PRO A 562 -2.92 -29.22 8.74
CA PRO A 562 -2.89 -30.27 9.72
C PRO A 562 -2.79 -31.65 9.05
N TYR A 563 -2.53 -32.68 9.83
CA TYR A 563 -2.65 -34.06 9.36
C TYR A 563 -4.13 -34.37 9.13
N LEU A 564 -4.50 -34.79 7.92
CA LEU A 564 -5.87 -35.13 7.56
C LEU A 564 -6.03 -36.66 7.51
N THR A 565 -6.86 -37.21 8.39
CA THR A 565 -7.29 -38.61 8.31
C THR A 565 -8.43 -38.76 7.29
N GLU A 566 -8.72 -39.99 6.86
CA GLU A 566 -9.90 -40.25 6.02
C GLU A 566 -11.20 -39.78 6.66
N GLU A 567 -11.33 -39.88 7.99
CA GLU A 567 -12.47 -39.39 8.73
C GLU A 567 -12.60 -37.87 8.61
N ASN A 568 -11.49 -37.12 8.76
CA ASN A 568 -11.47 -35.66 8.60
C ASN A 568 -11.91 -35.26 7.18
N ILE A 569 -11.38 -35.95 6.16
CA ILE A 569 -11.72 -35.69 4.74
C ILE A 569 -13.21 -35.92 4.49
N ASN A 570 -13.75 -37.06 4.93
CA ASN A 570 -15.16 -37.39 4.77
C ASN A 570 -16.06 -36.38 5.48
N LYS A 571 -15.67 -35.92 6.69
CA LYS A 571 -16.39 -34.91 7.45
C LYS A 571 -16.39 -33.54 6.75
N LEU A 572 -15.25 -33.14 6.17
CA LEU A 572 -15.15 -31.90 5.39
C LEU A 572 -16.09 -31.94 4.17
N PHE A 573 -16.14 -33.05 3.44
CA PHE A 573 -17.07 -33.22 2.31
C PHE A 573 -18.52 -33.14 2.74
N GLN A 574 -18.90 -33.88 3.78
CA GLN A 574 -20.26 -33.86 4.32
C GLN A 574 -20.71 -32.45 4.69
N LEU A 575 -19.85 -31.69 5.38
CA LEU A 575 -20.17 -30.33 5.80
C LEU A 575 -20.18 -29.35 4.61
N SER A 576 -19.30 -29.53 3.65
CA SER A 576 -19.29 -28.73 2.41
C SER A 576 -20.56 -28.95 1.58
N ASP A 577 -21.02 -30.20 1.47
CA ASP A 577 -22.23 -30.56 0.72
C ASP A 577 -23.52 -30.10 1.41
N SER A 578 -23.52 -30.01 2.75
CA SER A 578 -24.66 -29.52 3.52
C SER A 578 -24.91 -28.02 3.34
N LEU A 579 -23.97 -27.27 2.77
CA LEU A 579 -23.97 -25.81 2.63
C LEU A 579 -24.04 -25.05 3.98
N ASP A 580 -23.86 -25.74 5.11
CA ASP A 580 -23.76 -25.15 6.45
C ASP A 580 -22.34 -24.59 6.67
N LYS A 581 -22.17 -23.34 6.29
CA LYS A 581 -20.88 -22.66 6.39
C LYS A 581 -20.40 -22.51 7.84
N ASP A 582 -21.31 -22.31 8.78
CA ASP A 582 -20.96 -22.13 10.19
C ASP A 582 -20.41 -23.43 10.78
N ALA A 583 -21.11 -24.55 10.54
CA ALA A 583 -20.64 -25.87 10.96
C ALA A 583 -19.28 -26.25 10.29
N LEU A 584 -19.13 -25.95 9.00
CA LEU A 584 -17.87 -26.19 8.30
C LEU A 584 -16.73 -25.37 8.91
N ASN A 585 -16.92 -24.08 9.15
CA ASN A 585 -15.90 -23.22 9.74
C ASN A 585 -15.55 -23.67 11.16
N ARG A 586 -16.52 -24.00 12.01
CA ARG A 586 -16.28 -24.55 13.35
C ARG A 586 -15.39 -25.79 13.28
N TYR A 587 -15.69 -26.70 12.36
CA TYR A 587 -14.89 -27.91 12.19
C TYR A 587 -13.47 -27.61 11.68
N VAL A 588 -13.30 -26.68 10.75
CA VAL A 588 -11.95 -26.28 10.32
C VAL A 588 -11.16 -25.69 11.49
N PHE A 589 -11.75 -24.82 12.32
CA PHE A 589 -11.07 -24.29 13.51
C PHE A 589 -10.68 -25.39 14.49
N GLU A 590 -11.55 -26.38 14.71
CA GLU A 590 -11.28 -27.57 15.55
C GLU A 590 -10.07 -28.35 15.04
N LEU A 591 -9.91 -28.56 13.72
CA LEU A 591 -8.74 -29.20 13.13
C LEU A 591 -7.41 -28.49 13.47
N TYR A 592 -7.47 -27.20 13.78
CA TYR A 592 -6.33 -26.40 14.21
C TYR A 592 -6.29 -26.19 15.75
N HIS A 593 -7.12 -26.89 16.51
CA HIS A 593 -7.24 -26.75 17.96
C HIS A 593 -7.58 -25.32 18.41
N LEU A 594 -8.47 -24.65 17.69
CA LEU A 594 -8.95 -23.29 17.93
C LEU A 594 -10.46 -23.32 18.19
N ASP A 595 -10.95 -22.43 19.07
CA ASP A 595 -12.38 -22.21 19.24
C ASP A 595 -12.86 -21.13 18.28
N TYR A 596 -13.78 -21.47 17.39
CA TYR A 596 -14.36 -20.55 16.42
C TYR A 596 -15.01 -19.30 17.07
N ASN A 597 -15.58 -19.45 18.26
CA ASN A 597 -16.25 -18.37 18.97
C ASN A 597 -15.27 -17.26 19.43
N ASP A 598 -14.01 -17.60 19.70
CA ASP A 598 -12.96 -16.63 20.05
C ASP A 598 -12.73 -15.62 18.91
N TYR A 599 -13.10 -15.97 17.68
CA TYR A 599 -12.85 -15.20 16.46
C TYR A 599 -14.12 -14.61 15.82
N ALA A 600 -15.28 -14.75 16.45
CA ALA A 600 -16.57 -14.29 15.91
C ALA A 600 -16.61 -12.79 15.58
N ASN A 601 -15.85 -11.96 16.28
CA ASN A 601 -15.77 -10.53 16.04
C ASN A 601 -14.99 -10.17 14.75
N TYR A 602 -14.09 -11.04 14.29
CA TYR A 602 -13.36 -10.85 13.04
C TYR A 602 -14.23 -11.14 11.82
N LEU A 603 -15.24 -11.98 11.98
CA LEU A 603 -16.14 -12.42 10.91
C LEU A 603 -17.23 -11.38 10.57
N LYS A 604 -17.63 -10.56 11.54
CA LYS A 604 -18.60 -9.47 11.35
C LYS A 604 -18.06 -8.31 10.50
N ILE A 605 -16.75 -8.25 10.30
CA ILE A 605 -16.07 -7.18 9.58
C ILE A 605 -15.97 -7.50 8.07
N SER A 606 -16.12 -8.78 7.70
CA SER A 606 -15.98 -9.27 6.31
C SER A 606 -17.30 -9.31 5.54
N ASN A 607 -18.42 -9.00 6.16
CA ASN A 607 -19.75 -8.87 5.57
C ASN A 607 -20.11 -7.37 5.48
#